data_79053f07a3b95b737bc7a8c687349a77
#
_entry.id   79053f07a3b95b737bc7a8c687349a77
#
_cell.length_a   1.000
_cell.length_b   1.000
_cell.length_c   1.000
_cell.angle_alpha   90.00
_cell.angle_beta   90.00
_cell.angle_gamma   90.00
#
_symmetry.space_group_name_H-M   'P 1'
#
loop_
_entity.id
_entity.type
_entity.pdbx_description
1 polymer ?
#
loop_
_entity_poly.entity_id
_entity_poly.type
_entity_poly.pdbx_seq_one_letter_code
_entity_poly.pdbx_strand_id
1 'polypeptide(L)'
;MIEVKECSKAFGTVKAVNKATLDVGVREVFGLVGSNGAGKSTLLRMMAGIIKPDEGEIQIDGMPVYENEEAKKLFFYISDDSYFPTNYTAMDLVRFYRNFYPQFRTRLFHELMEQFHLEENRRIATFSKGMKKQVLVIIGVCAATKYLFCDETFDGLDPVMRQAVKSLFAAEIMNREFTPVIASHNL
;
A
#
# COMPACT_ATOMS: atom_id res chain seq x y z
N MET A 1 12.54 6.26 7.52
CA MET A 1 11.51 6.64 8.52
C MET A 1 10.51 7.56 7.84
N ILE A 2 9.20 7.45 8.16
CA ILE A 2 8.19 8.39 7.71
C ILE A 2 7.85 9.30 8.88
N GLU A 3 7.88 10.60 8.66
CA GLU A 3 7.55 11.62 9.67
C GLU A 3 6.34 12.41 9.20
N VAL A 4 5.33 12.51 10.06
CA VAL A 4 4.13 13.33 9.87
C VAL A 4 4.08 14.35 10.99
N LYS A 5 4.14 15.65 10.68
CA LYS A 5 4.23 16.73 11.67
C LYS A 5 3.08 17.70 11.53
N GLU A 6 2.21 17.78 12.56
CA GLU A 6 1.08 18.73 12.69
C GLU A 6 0.19 18.80 11.44
N CYS A 7 0.01 17.64 10.74
CA CYS A 7 -0.73 17.60 9.50
C CYS A 7 -2.23 17.73 9.69
N SER A 8 -2.82 18.65 8.95
CA SER A 8 -4.27 18.87 8.92
C SER A 8 -4.78 18.79 7.47
N LYS A 9 -6.00 18.29 7.30
CA LYS A 9 -6.72 18.27 6.03
C LYS A 9 -8.21 18.43 6.23
N ALA A 10 -8.81 19.39 5.52
CA ALA A 10 -10.24 19.59 5.49
C ALA A 10 -10.80 19.46 4.07
N PHE A 11 -12.02 19.01 3.95
CA PHE A 11 -12.82 18.99 2.73
C PHE A 11 -14.11 19.77 2.98
N GLY A 12 -14.15 21.02 2.51
CA GLY A 12 -15.21 21.96 2.87
C GLY A 12 -15.25 22.18 4.39
N THR A 13 -16.36 21.86 5.04
CA THR A 13 -16.53 22.00 6.49
C THR A 13 -16.05 20.79 7.31
N VAL A 14 -15.68 19.69 6.65
CA VAL A 14 -15.29 18.44 7.31
C VAL A 14 -13.78 18.41 7.50
N LYS A 15 -13.32 18.44 8.77
CA LYS A 15 -11.91 18.17 9.10
C LYS A 15 -11.67 16.67 9.08
N ALA A 16 -11.07 16.16 7.99
CA ALA A 16 -10.76 14.75 7.84
C ALA A 16 -9.53 14.32 8.65
N VAL A 17 -8.53 15.20 8.78
CA VAL A 17 -7.34 15.02 9.61
C VAL A 17 -7.10 16.32 10.35
N ASN A 18 -6.79 16.26 11.64
CA ASN A 18 -6.60 17.44 12.50
C ASN A 18 -5.31 17.29 13.33
N LYS A 19 -4.27 18.04 12.96
CA LYS A 19 -2.96 18.11 13.63
C LYS A 19 -2.36 16.72 13.92
N ALA A 20 -2.43 15.82 12.94
CA ALA A 20 -1.83 14.51 13.08
C ALA A 20 -0.31 14.63 13.16
N THR A 21 0.27 14.00 14.18
CA THR A 21 1.72 13.87 14.36
C THR A 21 2.02 12.43 14.71
N LEU A 22 2.85 11.78 13.87
CA LEU A 22 3.29 10.40 14.08
C LEU A 22 4.57 10.13 13.29
N ASP A 23 5.29 9.12 13.77
CA ASP A 23 6.48 8.58 13.10
C ASP A 23 6.27 7.11 12.80
N VAL A 24 6.68 6.69 11.59
CA VAL A 24 6.71 5.29 11.20
C VAL A 24 8.17 4.85 11.09
N GLY A 25 8.54 3.89 11.89
CA GLY A 25 9.88 3.33 11.90
C GLY A 25 10.23 2.54 10.64
N VAL A 26 11.27 1.74 10.73
CA VAL A 26 11.68 0.83 9.66
C VAL A 26 11.61 -0.61 10.16
N ARG A 27 11.31 -1.56 9.26
CA ARG A 27 11.19 -2.99 9.60
C ARG A 27 10.14 -3.29 10.66
N GLU A 28 9.02 -2.61 10.61
CA GLU A 28 7.87 -2.84 11.51
C GLU A 28 6.57 -2.88 10.70
N VAL A 29 5.49 -3.34 11.32
CA VAL A 29 4.15 -3.18 10.78
C VAL A 29 3.50 -2.00 11.48
N PHE A 30 3.13 -0.96 10.73
CA PHE A 30 2.45 0.20 11.29
C PHE A 30 0.95 0.15 10.95
N GLY A 31 0.11 0.21 11.97
CA GLY A 31 -1.35 0.13 11.84
C GLY A 31 -2.05 1.46 12.10
N LEU A 32 -2.78 1.97 11.12
CA LEU A 32 -3.76 3.06 11.27
C LEU A 32 -5.12 2.44 11.54
N VAL A 33 -5.54 2.38 12.80
CA VAL A 33 -6.78 1.75 13.24
C VAL A 33 -7.80 2.78 13.66
N GLY A 34 -9.06 2.60 13.28
CA GLY A 34 -10.17 3.49 13.67
C GLY A 34 -11.44 3.20 12.88
N SER A 35 -12.54 3.77 13.30
CA SER A 35 -13.84 3.64 12.63
C SER A 35 -13.81 4.21 11.19
N ASN A 36 -14.83 3.85 10.40
CA ASN A 36 -15.02 4.46 9.09
C ASN A 36 -15.23 5.98 9.25
N GLY A 37 -14.59 6.75 8.37
CA GLY A 37 -14.62 8.22 8.45
C GLY A 37 -13.60 8.84 9.44
N ALA A 38 -12.80 8.05 10.16
CA ALA A 38 -11.78 8.57 11.10
C ALA A 38 -10.56 9.24 10.42
N GLY A 39 -10.55 9.38 9.09
CA GLY A 39 -9.49 10.05 8.36
C GLY A 39 -8.29 9.16 7.97
N LYS A 40 -8.33 7.85 8.24
CA LYS A 40 -7.23 6.90 7.94
C LYS A 40 -6.79 6.94 6.48
N SER A 41 -7.72 6.75 5.55
CA SER A 41 -7.42 6.79 4.10
C SER A 41 -6.94 8.18 3.66
N THR A 42 -7.46 9.25 4.26
CA THR A 42 -7.00 10.61 3.98
C THR A 42 -5.56 10.79 4.42
N LEU A 43 -5.22 10.36 5.63
CA LEU A 43 -3.86 10.42 6.14
C LEU A 43 -2.91 9.56 5.30
N LEU A 44 -3.31 8.33 4.96
CA LEU A 44 -2.50 7.45 4.13
C LEU A 44 -2.26 8.04 2.71
N ARG A 45 -3.27 8.68 2.12
CA ARG A 45 -3.14 9.38 0.84
C ARG A 45 -2.25 10.62 0.94
N MET A 46 -2.27 11.31 2.08
CA MET A 46 -1.33 12.41 2.33
C MET A 46 0.10 11.87 2.46
N MET A 47 0.32 10.76 3.18
CA MET A 47 1.61 10.07 3.28
C MET A 47 2.12 9.55 1.94
N ALA A 48 1.21 9.20 1.02
CA ALA A 48 1.54 8.83 -0.35
C ALA A 48 1.71 10.04 -1.31
N GLY A 49 1.60 11.27 -0.81
CA GLY A 49 1.68 12.48 -1.64
C GLY A 49 0.60 12.58 -2.72
N ILE A 50 -0.53 11.88 -2.56
CA ILE A 50 -1.70 11.95 -3.44
C ILE A 50 -2.54 13.18 -3.07
N ILE A 51 -2.64 13.49 -1.78
CA ILE A 51 -3.33 14.65 -1.25
C ILE A 51 -2.32 15.53 -0.52
N LYS A 52 -2.31 16.82 -0.85
CA LYS A 52 -1.51 17.81 -0.13
C LYS A 52 -2.18 18.12 1.22
N PRO A 53 -1.46 18.10 2.35
CA PRO A 53 -1.96 18.63 3.60
C PRO A 53 -2.25 20.13 3.49
N ASP A 54 -3.23 20.64 4.22
CA ASP A 54 -3.51 22.07 4.30
C ASP A 54 -2.54 22.75 5.26
N GLU A 55 -2.12 22.03 6.32
CA GLU A 55 -1.12 22.46 7.30
C GLU A 55 -0.22 21.27 7.64
N GLY A 56 1.00 21.58 8.09
CA GLY A 56 2.00 20.58 8.49
C GLY A 56 2.81 20.05 7.30
N GLU A 57 3.64 19.06 7.57
CA GLU A 57 4.51 18.46 6.56
C GLU A 57 4.62 16.93 6.73
N ILE A 58 4.88 16.25 5.62
CA ILE A 58 5.16 14.80 5.61
C ILE A 58 6.47 14.58 4.87
N GLN A 59 7.36 13.82 5.50
CA GLN A 59 8.64 13.43 4.94
C GLN A 59 8.79 11.89 4.94
N ILE A 60 9.44 11.37 3.91
CA ILE A 60 9.88 9.97 3.81
C ILE A 60 11.39 9.97 3.65
N ASP A 61 12.10 9.37 4.61
CA ASP A 61 13.57 9.34 4.66
C ASP A 61 14.20 10.75 4.48
N GLY A 62 13.60 11.77 5.14
CA GLY A 62 14.04 13.17 5.08
C GLY A 62 13.62 13.92 3.83
N MET A 63 12.89 13.30 2.91
CA MET A 63 12.40 13.95 1.69
C MET A 63 10.92 14.32 1.80
N PRO A 64 10.48 15.53 1.47
CA PRO A 64 9.07 15.85 1.38
C PRO A 64 8.40 14.98 0.33
N VAL A 65 7.21 14.43 0.66
CA VAL A 65 6.56 13.43 -0.19
C VAL A 65 5.71 14.03 -1.31
N TYR A 66 5.14 15.22 -1.09
CA TYR A 66 4.26 15.87 -2.07
C TYR A 66 5.05 16.39 -3.28
N GLU A 67 4.61 16.02 -4.49
CA GLU A 67 5.26 16.34 -5.77
C GLU A 67 6.75 15.98 -5.86
N ASN A 68 7.18 14.93 -5.16
CA ASN A 68 8.56 14.47 -5.15
C ASN A 68 8.66 13.04 -5.70
N GLU A 69 9.22 12.90 -6.91
CA GLU A 69 9.36 11.61 -7.59
C GLU A 69 10.31 10.66 -6.86
N GLU A 70 11.39 11.15 -6.26
CA GLU A 70 12.36 10.32 -5.55
C GLU A 70 11.73 9.73 -4.27
N ALA A 71 10.95 10.51 -3.54
CA ALA A 71 10.20 10.00 -2.40
C ALA A 71 9.17 8.95 -2.83
N LYS A 72 8.52 9.11 -3.99
CA LYS A 72 7.53 8.16 -4.51
C LYS A 72 8.11 6.82 -4.94
N LYS A 73 9.39 6.75 -5.27
CA LYS A 73 10.09 5.48 -5.56
C LYS A 73 10.27 4.60 -4.32
N LEU A 74 10.17 5.18 -3.11
CA LEU A 74 10.39 4.46 -1.85
C LEU A 74 9.17 3.65 -1.39
N PHE A 75 8.01 3.83 -2.00
CA PHE A 75 6.80 3.12 -1.58
C PHE A 75 5.95 2.62 -2.75
N PHE A 76 5.12 1.64 -2.45
CA PHE A 76 4.01 1.20 -3.29
C PHE A 76 2.70 1.48 -2.55
N TYR A 77 1.68 2.00 -3.24
CA TYR A 77 0.38 2.32 -2.64
C TYR A 77 -0.72 1.44 -3.22
N ILE A 78 -1.43 0.73 -2.34
CA ILE A 78 -2.61 -0.07 -2.66
C ILE A 78 -3.84 0.69 -2.18
N SER A 79 -4.66 1.16 -3.12
CA SER A 79 -5.93 1.82 -2.83
C SER A 79 -7.03 0.80 -2.52
N ASP A 80 -7.98 1.13 -1.65
CA ASP A 80 -9.19 0.31 -1.45
C ASP A 80 -10.01 0.20 -2.75
N ASP A 81 -10.17 1.31 -3.47
CA ASP A 81 -10.84 1.34 -4.77
C ASP A 81 -9.81 1.30 -5.91
N SER A 82 -9.26 0.11 -6.14
CA SER A 82 -8.25 -0.09 -7.17
C SER A 82 -8.89 -0.34 -8.53
N TYR A 83 -8.57 0.51 -9.50
CA TYR A 83 -8.98 0.35 -10.89
C TYR A 83 -8.07 -0.61 -11.64
N PHE A 84 -8.67 -1.50 -12.43
CA PHE A 84 -7.97 -2.40 -13.34
C PHE A 84 -8.51 -2.23 -14.75
N PRO A 85 -7.65 -2.05 -15.77
CA PRO A 85 -8.10 -2.06 -17.15
C PRO A 85 -8.77 -3.40 -17.49
N THR A 86 -9.88 -3.38 -18.23
CA THR A 86 -10.79 -4.53 -18.41
C THR A 86 -10.12 -5.78 -18.97
N ASN A 87 -9.09 -5.61 -19.81
CA ASN A 87 -8.41 -6.71 -20.49
C ASN A 87 -7.08 -7.12 -19.85
N TYR A 88 -6.69 -6.49 -18.74
CA TYR A 88 -5.40 -6.79 -18.12
C TYR A 88 -5.42 -8.11 -17.37
N THR A 89 -4.32 -8.84 -17.52
CA THR A 89 -3.94 -9.98 -16.67
C THR A 89 -3.02 -9.50 -15.54
N ALA A 90 -2.72 -10.37 -14.58
CA ALA A 90 -1.74 -10.05 -13.55
C ALA A 90 -0.34 -9.82 -14.16
N MET A 91 0.01 -10.55 -15.22
CA MET A 91 1.25 -10.35 -15.98
C MET A 91 1.32 -8.99 -16.68
N ASP A 92 0.19 -8.46 -17.16
CA ASP A 92 0.17 -7.12 -17.76
C ASP A 92 0.42 -6.04 -16.72
N LEU A 93 -0.11 -6.21 -15.49
CA LEU A 93 0.24 -5.34 -14.37
C LEU A 93 1.72 -5.41 -14.01
N VAL A 94 2.33 -6.60 -13.99
CA VAL A 94 3.77 -6.74 -13.77
C VAL A 94 4.57 -5.97 -14.82
N ARG A 95 4.21 -6.12 -16.12
CA ARG A 95 4.88 -5.37 -17.21
C ARG A 95 4.74 -3.86 -17.01
N PHE A 96 3.55 -3.40 -16.57
CA PHE A 96 3.29 -1.99 -16.28
C PHE A 96 4.14 -1.48 -15.12
N TYR A 97 4.09 -2.15 -13.95
CA TYR A 97 4.78 -1.70 -12.74
C TYR A 97 6.30 -1.79 -12.82
N ARG A 98 6.86 -2.72 -13.59
CA ARG A 98 8.31 -2.80 -13.83
C ARG A 98 8.92 -1.54 -14.45
N ASN A 99 8.13 -0.75 -15.16
CA ASN A 99 8.59 0.53 -15.71
C ASN A 99 8.85 1.58 -14.61
N PHE A 100 8.16 1.47 -13.47
CA PHE A 100 8.27 2.40 -12.34
C PHE A 100 9.15 1.86 -11.22
N TYR A 101 9.24 0.54 -11.10
CA TYR A 101 10.01 -0.16 -10.07
C TYR A 101 11.07 -1.05 -10.70
N PRO A 102 12.27 -0.51 -11.01
CA PRO A 102 13.32 -1.26 -11.72
C PRO A 102 13.81 -2.53 -11.00
N GLN A 103 13.65 -2.56 -9.67
CA GLN A 103 14.03 -3.68 -8.81
C GLN A 103 12.90 -4.72 -8.62
N PHE A 104 11.87 -4.68 -9.45
CA PHE A 104 10.72 -5.58 -9.35
C PHE A 104 11.15 -7.05 -9.41
N ARG A 105 10.77 -7.83 -8.39
CA ARG A 105 11.16 -9.23 -8.20
C ARG A 105 10.23 -10.17 -8.97
N THR A 106 10.42 -10.28 -10.28
CA THR A 106 9.56 -11.08 -11.17
C THR A 106 9.51 -12.56 -10.77
N ARG A 107 10.65 -13.16 -10.37
CA ARG A 107 10.67 -14.55 -9.91
C ARG A 107 9.79 -14.77 -8.68
N LEU A 108 9.91 -13.88 -7.68
CA LEU A 108 9.06 -13.94 -6.49
C LEU A 108 7.57 -13.77 -6.83
N PHE A 109 7.25 -12.94 -7.83
CA PHE A 109 5.87 -12.79 -8.30
C PHE A 109 5.29 -14.14 -8.76
N HIS A 110 6.00 -14.90 -9.58
CA HIS A 110 5.55 -16.23 -10.02
C HIS A 110 5.37 -17.18 -8.85
N GLU A 111 6.37 -17.24 -7.94
CA GLU A 111 6.31 -18.09 -6.74
C GLU A 111 5.10 -17.75 -5.86
N LEU A 112 4.81 -16.47 -5.64
CA LEU A 112 3.66 -16.04 -4.84
C LEU A 112 2.32 -16.28 -5.55
N MET A 113 2.21 -16.05 -6.86
CA MET A 113 1.00 -16.36 -7.61
C MET A 113 0.64 -17.84 -7.51
N GLU A 114 1.63 -18.73 -7.62
CA GLU A 114 1.46 -20.18 -7.43
C GLU A 114 1.04 -20.50 -5.98
N GLN A 115 1.74 -19.95 -4.99
CA GLN A 115 1.44 -20.14 -3.57
C GLN A 115 0.03 -19.71 -3.18
N PHE A 116 -0.45 -18.61 -3.78
CA PHE A 116 -1.81 -18.08 -3.55
C PHE A 116 -2.86 -18.67 -4.50
N HIS A 117 -2.47 -19.66 -5.34
CA HIS A 117 -3.36 -20.32 -6.31
C HIS A 117 -4.05 -19.35 -7.28
N LEU A 118 -3.32 -18.34 -7.75
CA LEU A 118 -3.79 -17.33 -8.67
C LEU A 118 -3.21 -17.54 -10.06
N GLU A 119 -4.06 -17.48 -11.08
CA GLU A 119 -3.67 -17.64 -12.47
C GLU A 119 -3.14 -16.32 -13.06
N GLU A 120 -1.86 -16.26 -13.41
CA GLU A 120 -1.17 -15.05 -13.87
C GLU A 120 -1.73 -14.47 -15.17
N ASN A 121 -2.15 -15.34 -16.09
CA ASN A 121 -2.64 -14.98 -17.41
C ASN A 121 -4.16 -14.87 -17.51
N ARG A 122 -4.87 -15.08 -16.41
CA ARG A 122 -6.31 -14.86 -16.33
C ARG A 122 -6.63 -13.38 -16.23
N ARG A 123 -7.68 -12.92 -16.90
CA ARG A 123 -8.13 -11.53 -16.84
C ARG A 123 -8.52 -11.15 -15.43
N ILE A 124 -7.93 -10.07 -14.89
CA ILE A 124 -8.21 -9.58 -13.52
C ILE A 124 -9.69 -9.20 -13.34
N ALA A 125 -10.35 -8.75 -14.39
CA ALA A 125 -11.78 -8.44 -14.36
C ALA A 125 -12.63 -9.64 -13.90
N THR A 126 -12.17 -10.89 -14.12
CA THR A 126 -12.86 -12.12 -13.73
C THR A 126 -12.52 -12.60 -12.31
N PHE A 127 -11.60 -11.94 -11.62
CA PHE A 127 -11.23 -12.26 -10.25
C PHE A 127 -12.26 -11.70 -9.26
N SER A 128 -12.45 -12.40 -8.13
CA SER A 128 -13.22 -11.86 -7.02
C SER A 128 -12.55 -10.61 -6.43
N LYS A 129 -13.27 -9.82 -5.63
CA LYS A 129 -12.68 -8.66 -4.93
C LYS A 129 -11.47 -9.08 -4.06
N GLY A 130 -11.57 -10.19 -3.36
CA GLY A 130 -10.46 -10.72 -2.55
C GLY A 130 -9.26 -11.13 -3.40
N MET A 131 -9.46 -11.86 -4.50
CA MET A 131 -8.38 -12.24 -5.42
C MET A 131 -7.67 -11.01 -6.03
N LYS A 132 -8.42 -9.96 -6.37
CA LYS A 132 -7.83 -8.70 -6.85
C LYS A 132 -6.94 -8.06 -5.80
N LYS A 133 -7.36 -8.02 -4.52
CA LYS A 133 -6.55 -7.52 -3.41
C LYS A 133 -5.29 -8.37 -3.21
N GLN A 134 -5.38 -9.68 -3.31
CA GLN A 134 -4.22 -10.58 -3.24
C GLN A 134 -3.19 -10.26 -4.34
N VAL A 135 -3.63 -10.11 -5.59
CA VAL A 135 -2.74 -9.74 -6.71
C VAL A 135 -2.02 -8.42 -6.42
N LEU A 136 -2.73 -7.40 -5.91
CA LEU A 136 -2.11 -6.11 -5.58
C LEU A 136 -1.10 -6.20 -4.44
N VAL A 137 -1.39 -7.00 -3.42
CA VAL A 137 -0.43 -7.27 -2.32
C VAL A 137 0.83 -7.94 -2.86
N ILE A 138 0.67 -8.97 -3.71
CA ILE A 138 1.80 -9.67 -4.33
C ILE A 138 2.63 -8.69 -5.18
N ILE A 139 2.00 -7.88 -6.02
CA ILE A 139 2.68 -6.86 -6.83
C ILE A 139 3.40 -5.84 -5.94
N GLY A 140 2.74 -5.34 -4.88
CA GLY A 140 3.33 -4.38 -3.96
C GLY A 140 4.56 -4.91 -3.22
N VAL A 141 4.53 -6.18 -2.80
CA VAL A 141 5.70 -6.85 -2.21
C VAL A 141 6.81 -7.03 -3.25
N CYS A 142 6.44 -7.44 -4.49
CA CYS A 142 7.39 -7.66 -5.58
C CYS A 142 7.96 -6.36 -6.15
N ALA A 143 7.32 -5.20 -5.95
CA ALA A 143 7.86 -3.89 -6.31
C ALA A 143 9.18 -3.57 -5.60
N ALA A 144 9.50 -4.31 -4.53
CA ALA A 144 10.74 -4.21 -3.74
C ALA A 144 10.98 -2.84 -3.12
N THR A 145 9.92 -2.06 -2.88
CA THR A 145 9.98 -0.77 -2.22
C THR A 145 10.21 -0.92 -0.71
N LYS A 146 10.68 0.14 -0.07
CA LYS A 146 10.92 0.19 1.37
C LYS A 146 9.61 0.22 2.17
N TYR A 147 8.59 0.92 1.66
CA TYR A 147 7.28 1.03 2.30
C TYR A 147 6.19 0.45 1.39
N LEU A 148 5.16 -0.13 2.02
CA LEU A 148 3.95 -0.58 1.34
C LEU A 148 2.73 0.01 2.04
N PHE A 149 2.06 0.94 1.39
CA PHE A 149 0.82 1.52 1.91
C PHE A 149 -0.38 0.68 1.50
N CYS A 150 -1.16 0.24 2.48
CA CYS A 150 -2.33 -0.62 2.30
C CYS A 150 -3.59 0.10 2.81
N ASP A 151 -4.41 0.64 1.91
CA ASP A 151 -5.69 1.28 2.26
C ASP A 151 -6.80 0.24 2.22
N GLU A 152 -7.36 -0.12 3.39
CA GLU A 152 -8.44 -1.12 3.58
C GLU A 152 -8.18 -2.45 2.82
N THR A 153 -6.90 -2.80 2.63
CA THR A 153 -6.49 -3.94 1.79
C THR A 153 -6.88 -5.27 2.42
N PHE A 154 -6.85 -5.35 3.74
CA PHE A 154 -7.20 -6.56 4.49
C PHE A 154 -8.71 -6.81 4.57
N ASP A 155 -9.51 -5.78 4.30
CA ASP A 155 -10.96 -5.90 4.30
C ASP A 155 -11.43 -6.65 3.04
N GLY A 156 -12.22 -7.70 3.24
CA GLY A 156 -12.67 -8.59 2.17
C GLY A 156 -11.71 -9.73 1.82
N LEU A 157 -10.58 -9.88 2.54
CA LEU A 157 -9.82 -11.13 2.57
C LEU A 157 -10.45 -12.08 3.59
N ASP A 158 -10.57 -13.35 3.22
CA ASP A 158 -10.94 -14.38 4.18
C ASP A 158 -9.84 -14.59 5.24
N PRO A 159 -10.14 -15.22 6.38
CA PRO A 159 -9.17 -15.39 7.47
C PRO A 159 -7.88 -16.12 7.07
N VAL A 160 -7.97 -17.11 6.17
CA VAL A 160 -6.81 -17.90 5.73
C VAL A 160 -5.88 -17.01 4.88
N MET A 161 -6.46 -16.25 3.93
CA MET A 161 -5.71 -15.34 3.09
C MET A 161 -5.12 -14.18 3.89
N ARG A 162 -5.86 -13.65 4.86
CA ARG A 162 -5.35 -12.62 5.77
C ARG A 162 -4.12 -13.12 6.53
N GLN A 163 -4.14 -14.35 7.03
CA GLN A 163 -2.98 -14.95 7.70
C GLN A 163 -1.81 -15.17 6.73
N ALA A 164 -2.06 -15.62 5.51
CA ALA A 164 -1.02 -15.79 4.49
C ALA A 164 -0.31 -14.46 4.17
N VAL A 165 -1.07 -13.36 4.02
CA VAL A 165 -0.50 -12.03 3.79
C VAL A 165 0.30 -11.55 5.01
N LYS A 166 -0.18 -11.75 6.24
CA LYS A 166 0.58 -11.43 7.47
C LYS A 166 1.91 -12.20 7.52
N SER A 167 1.90 -13.48 7.20
CA SER A 167 3.12 -14.30 7.15
C SER A 167 4.10 -13.82 6.07
N LEU A 168 3.59 -13.43 4.89
CA LEU A 168 4.38 -12.85 3.81
C LEU A 168 5.05 -11.54 4.26
N PHE A 169 4.32 -10.64 4.91
CA PHE A 169 4.88 -9.38 5.40
C PHE A 169 5.94 -9.63 6.48
N ALA A 170 5.70 -10.55 7.41
CA ALA A 170 6.68 -10.92 8.43
C ALA A 170 7.99 -11.44 7.81
N ALA A 171 7.90 -12.33 6.81
CA ALA A 171 9.06 -12.82 6.09
C ALA A 171 9.83 -11.71 5.37
N GLU A 172 9.13 -10.78 4.72
CA GLU A 172 9.75 -9.65 4.03
C GLU A 172 10.46 -8.69 5.00
N ILE A 173 9.86 -8.40 6.16
CA ILE A 173 10.46 -7.56 7.21
C ILE A 173 11.77 -8.17 7.73
N MET A 174 11.82 -9.50 7.85
CA MET A 174 13.04 -10.19 8.29
C MET A 174 14.15 -10.14 7.23
N ASN A 175 13.79 -10.20 5.95
CA ASN A 175 14.73 -10.36 4.85
C ASN A 175 15.26 -9.04 4.28
N ARG A 176 14.54 -7.93 4.42
CA ARG A 176 14.93 -6.62 3.87
C ARG A 176 14.35 -5.45 4.65
N GLU A 177 14.75 -4.24 4.32
CA GLU A 177 14.04 -3.05 4.77
C GLU A 177 12.66 -3.01 4.12
N PHE A 178 11.65 -3.37 4.89
CA PHE A 178 10.26 -3.38 4.46
C PHE A 178 9.36 -2.99 5.63
N THR A 179 8.49 -2.03 5.39
CA THR A 179 7.57 -1.49 6.40
C THR A 179 6.18 -1.35 5.78
N PRO A 180 5.27 -2.29 6.00
CA PRO A 180 3.87 -2.12 5.63
C PRO A 180 3.16 -1.15 6.58
N VAL A 181 2.46 -0.17 5.99
CA VAL A 181 1.58 0.79 6.66
C VAL A 181 0.16 0.46 6.29
N ILE A 182 -0.63 0.00 7.25
CA ILE A 182 -1.94 -0.62 7.01
C ILE A 182 -3.03 0.26 7.62
N ALA A 183 -3.91 0.83 6.80
CA ALA A 183 -5.15 1.43 7.25
C ALA A 183 -6.26 0.37 7.22
N SER A 184 -6.91 0.14 8.37
CA SER A 184 -8.02 -0.80 8.48
C SER A 184 -8.94 -0.41 9.64
N HIS A 185 -10.21 -0.79 9.54
CA HIS A 185 -11.13 -0.68 10.66
C HIS A 185 -11.09 -1.95 11.55
N ASN A 186 -10.39 -3.02 11.12
CA ASN A 186 -10.33 -4.31 11.78
C ASN A 186 -8.96 -4.97 11.51
N LEU A 187 -8.05 -4.93 12.47
CA LEU A 187 -6.73 -5.57 12.39
C LEU A 187 -6.71 -6.93 13.10
#